data_97431bb82c660b2ca8c931c738b548ab
#
_entry.id   97431bb82c660b2ca8c931c738b548ab
#
_cell.length_a   1.000
_cell.length_b   1.000
_cell.length_c   1.000
_cell.angle_alpha   90.00
_cell.angle_beta   90.00
_cell.angle_gamma   90.00
#
_symmetry.space_group_name_H-M   'P 1'
#
loop_
_entity.id
_entity.type
_entity.pdbx_description
1 polymer ?
#
loop_
_entity_poly.entity_id
_entity_poly.type
_entity_poly.pdbx_seq_one_letter_code
_entity_poly.pdbx_strand_id
1 'polypeptide(L)'
;LRGHGKSPVTHKNFTLDELVFDLERIREKTKFEKAHFAGHSLGGMIAPAYALKFPQHTISVGLLSTVAGRSEEDSKKVWNVIHEMEKNGIEKTLQTLTNRWFTDEFIKNNPELVQRRLKQVVDTDPEVFLNVFKIYAKTEMLPWLKNISKPCLLLTGEHDGGCSPKHNKIMADEIKDSKLVILPK
;
A
#
# COMPACT_ATOMS: atom_id res chain seq x y z
N LEU A 1 -0.50 9.10 -6.09
CA LEU A 1 -1.07 8.13 -7.04
C LEU A 1 -2.01 8.85 -7.99
N ARG A 2 -2.27 8.24 -9.19
CA ARG A 2 -3.29 8.69 -10.14
C ARG A 2 -4.61 8.95 -9.41
N GLY A 3 -5.28 10.05 -9.72
CA GLY A 3 -6.58 10.42 -9.15
C GLY A 3 -6.58 10.77 -7.66
N HIS A 4 -5.43 10.84 -7.01
CA HIS A 4 -5.32 11.22 -5.60
C HIS A 4 -4.72 12.63 -5.46
N GLY A 5 -5.38 13.46 -4.65
CA GLY A 5 -4.98 14.83 -4.45
C GLY A 5 -4.97 15.62 -5.77
N LYS A 6 -3.82 16.22 -6.12
CA LYS A 6 -3.65 16.99 -7.37
C LYS A 6 -3.17 16.14 -8.55
N SER A 7 -2.98 14.83 -8.39
CA SER A 7 -2.50 13.96 -9.47
C SER A 7 -3.65 13.64 -10.44
N PRO A 8 -3.49 13.91 -11.74
CA PRO A 8 -4.53 13.60 -12.71
C PRO A 8 -4.75 12.10 -12.87
N VAL A 9 -5.89 11.71 -13.38
CA VAL A 9 -6.20 10.35 -13.82
C VAL A 9 -6.68 10.39 -15.26
N THR A 10 -6.08 9.56 -16.12
CA THR A 10 -6.46 9.47 -17.55
C THR A 10 -7.58 8.45 -17.75
N HIS A 11 -7.59 7.39 -16.95
CA HIS A 11 -8.62 6.37 -16.89
C HIS A 11 -8.63 5.74 -15.50
N LYS A 12 -9.79 5.29 -15.04
CA LYS A 12 -10.00 4.86 -13.65
C LYS A 12 -9.60 3.40 -13.39
N ASN A 13 -9.53 2.57 -14.43
CA ASN A 13 -9.20 1.13 -14.35
C ASN A 13 -7.70 0.87 -14.61
N PHE A 14 -6.83 1.65 -13.97
CA PHE A 14 -5.39 1.45 -14.05
C PHE A 14 -4.93 0.22 -13.26
N THR A 15 -3.73 -0.26 -13.58
CA THR A 15 -3.12 -1.47 -13.03
C THR A 15 -1.93 -1.14 -12.11
N LEU A 16 -1.44 -2.14 -11.37
CA LEU A 16 -0.18 -2.03 -10.61
C LEU A 16 0.99 -1.65 -11.54
N ASP A 17 1.05 -2.27 -12.70
CA ASP A 17 2.12 -2.05 -13.68
C ASP A 17 2.14 -0.59 -14.18
N GLU A 18 0.98 0.01 -14.42
CA GLU A 18 0.89 1.42 -14.78
C GLU A 18 1.34 2.35 -13.65
N LEU A 19 1.07 1.99 -12.40
CA LEU A 19 1.57 2.74 -11.24
C LEU A 19 3.09 2.65 -11.12
N VAL A 20 3.67 1.50 -11.46
CA VAL A 20 5.13 1.30 -11.55
C VAL A 20 5.72 2.18 -12.65
N PHE A 21 5.11 2.23 -13.83
CA PHE A 21 5.56 3.11 -14.92
C PHE A 21 5.40 4.60 -14.59
N ASP A 22 4.41 4.99 -13.79
CA ASP A 22 4.31 6.37 -13.31
C ASP A 22 5.51 6.76 -12.46
N LEU A 23 6.02 5.86 -11.62
CA LEU A 23 7.26 6.10 -10.86
C LEU A 23 8.46 6.27 -11.80
N GLU A 24 8.58 5.42 -12.83
CA GLU A 24 9.67 5.54 -13.79
C GLU A 24 9.62 6.89 -14.52
N ARG A 25 8.46 7.31 -14.99
CA ARG A 25 8.27 8.64 -15.60
C ARG A 25 8.66 9.79 -14.68
N ILE A 26 8.35 9.67 -13.38
CA ILE A 26 8.75 10.67 -12.38
C ILE A 26 10.27 10.69 -12.25
N ARG A 27 10.91 9.52 -12.12
CA ARG A 27 12.37 9.41 -12.04
C ARG A 27 13.06 10.04 -13.27
N GLU A 28 12.59 9.69 -14.47
CA GLU A 28 13.12 10.26 -15.72
C GLU A 28 12.97 11.79 -15.76
N LYS A 29 11.77 12.28 -15.42
CA LYS A 29 11.49 13.73 -15.42
C LYS A 29 12.33 14.50 -14.39
N THR A 30 12.63 13.87 -13.25
CA THR A 30 13.48 14.44 -12.20
C THR A 30 14.98 14.22 -12.48
N LYS A 31 15.30 13.44 -13.51
CA LYS A 31 16.68 13.14 -13.94
C LYS A 31 17.53 12.40 -12.89
N PHE A 32 16.89 11.70 -11.95
CA PHE A 32 17.63 10.82 -11.05
C PHE A 32 18.07 9.57 -11.78
N GLU A 33 19.36 9.27 -11.77
CA GLU A 33 19.89 8.02 -12.32
C GLU A 33 19.37 6.83 -11.51
N LYS A 34 19.45 6.92 -10.19
CA LYS A 34 18.98 5.94 -9.22
C LYS A 34 18.29 6.62 -8.05
N ALA A 35 17.37 5.91 -7.40
CA ALA A 35 16.65 6.42 -6.24
C ALA A 35 16.33 5.32 -5.22
N HIS A 36 16.01 5.75 -4.00
CA HIS A 36 15.35 4.91 -3.00
C HIS A 36 13.85 4.99 -3.23
N PHE A 37 13.17 3.85 -3.22
CA PHE A 37 11.72 3.79 -3.39
C PHE A 37 11.07 3.25 -2.12
N ALA A 38 10.25 4.04 -1.50
CA ALA A 38 9.49 3.61 -0.33
C ALA A 38 8.00 3.93 -0.52
N GLY A 39 7.16 3.05 -0.04
CA GLY A 39 5.73 3.23 -0.15
C GLY A 39 4.95 2.62 1.01
N HIS A 40 3.83 3.26 1.35
CA HIS A 40 2.92 2.82 2.38
C HIS A 40 1.72 2.09 1.77
N SER A 41 1.29 0.97 2.38
CA SER A 41 0.13 0.18 1.94
C SER A 41 0.28 -0.26 0.48
N LEU A 42 -0.61 0.15 -0.44
CA LEU A 42 -0.45 -0.10 -1.88
C LEU A 42 0.91 0.42 -2.41
N GLY A 43 1.39 1.56 -1.91
CA GLY A 43 2.72 2.06 -2.24
C GLY A 43 3.83 1.08 -1.88
N GLY A 44 3.64 0.31 -0.79
CA GLY A 44 4.53 -0.79 -0.38
C GLY A 44 4.44 -2.02 -1.28
N MET A 45 3.49 -2.10 -2.20
CA MET A 45 3.44 -3.08 -3.29
C MET A 45 4.06 -2.51 -4.57
N ILE A 46 3.89 -1.22 -4.82
CA ILE A 46 4.42 -0.54 -6.01
C ILE A 46 5.95 -0.45 -5.94
N ALA A 47 6.51 -0.09 -4.79
CA ALA A 47 7.96 0.09 -4.64
C ALA A 47 8.77 -1.19 -4.93
N PRO A 48 8.44 -2.37 -4.36
CA PRO A 48 9.13 -3.60 -4.69
C PRO A 48 8.86 -4.07 -6.13
N ALA A 49 7.65 -3.87 -6.67
CA ALA A 49 7.35 -4.16 -8.08
C ALA A 49 8.20 -3.29 -9.02
N TYR A 50 8.42 -2.02 -8.66
CA TYR A 50 9.33 -1.13 -9.38
C TYR A 50 10.77 -1.67 -9.33
N ALA A 51 11.25 -2.07 -8.16
CA ALA A 51 12.62 -2.58 -8.00
C ALA A 51 12.89 -3.85 -8.82
N LEU A 52 11.89 -4.70 -8.99
CA LEU A 52 11.98 -5.87 -9.86
C LEU A 52 12.03 -5.50 -11.34
N LYS A 53 11.25 -4.52 -11.75
CA LYS A 53 11.16 -4.08 -13.15
C LYS A 53 12.33 -3.21 -13.58
N PHE A 54 12.84 -2.37 -12.67
CA PHE A 54 13.92 -1.40 -12.90
C PHE A 54 15.03 -1.51 -11.85
N PRO A 55 15.66 -2.69 -11.69
CA PRO A 55 16.68 -2.91 -10.66
C PRO A 55 17.90 -1.99 -10.83
N GLN A 56 18.25 -1.61 -12.08
CA GLN A 56 19.34 -0.70 -12.38
C GLN A 56 19.11 0.73 -11.87
N HIS A 57 17.85 1.14 -11.67
CA HIS A 57 17.46 2.46 -11.20
C HIS A 57 17.10 2.48 -9.70
N THR A 58 17.16 1.33 -9.02
CA THR A 58 16.81 1.18 -7.60
C THR A 58 18.04 1.07 -6.73
N ILE A 59 18.12 1.88 -5.68
CA ILE A 59 19.15 1.80 -4.63
C ILE A 59 18.67 0.89 -3.50
N SER A 60 17.50 1.16 -2.94
CA SER A 60 16.86 0.36 -1.88
C SER A 60 15.33 0.50 -1.93
N VAL A 61 14.63 -0.37 -1.19
CA VAL A 61 13.18 -0.44 -1.15
C VAL A 61 12.67 -0.32 0.28
N GLY A 62 11.62 0.48 0.50
CA GLY A 62 10.87 0.56 1.75
C GLY A 62 9.46 0.01 1.58
N LEU A 63 9.14 -1.06 2.29
CA LEU A 63 7.81 -1.67 2.37
C LEU A 63 7.17 -1.26 3.70
N LEU A 64 6.31 -0.23 3.66
CA LEU A 64 5.76 0.38 4.88
C LEU A 64 4.28 -0.01 5.04
N SER A 65 3.93 -0.68 6.14
CA SER A 65 2.57 -1.15 6.43
C SER A 65 1.90 -1.72 5.18
N THR A 66 2.51 -2.76 4.62
CA THR A 66 2.03 -3.50 3.45
C THR A 66 1.95 -5.00 3.75
N VAL A 67 1.47 -5.81 2.83
CA VAL A 67 1.17 -7.21 3.09
C VAL A 67 1.49 -8.11 1.90
N ALA A 68 2.03 -9.30 2.19
CA ALA A 68 2.07 -10.45 1.31
C ALA A 68 1.81 -11.74 2.12
N GLY A 69 1.56 -12.83 1.44
CA GLY A 69 1.28 -14.11 2.10
C GLY A 69 -0.07 -14.13 2.81
N ARG A 70 -1.09 -13.48 2.24
CA ARG A 70 -2.45 -13.50 2.78
C ARG A 70 -3.05 -14.90 2.70
N SER A 71 -3.65 -15.35 3.78
CA SER A 71 -4.51 -16.53 3.76
C SER A 71 -5.76 -16.29 2.92
N GLU A 72 -6.47 -17.36 2.55
CA GLU A 72 -7.78 -17.23 1.91
C GLU A 72 -8.76 -16.41 2.75
N GLU A 73 -8.72 -16.60 4.09
CA GLU A 73 -9.56 -15.86 5.01
C GLU A 73 -9.22 -14.35 5.01
N ASP A 74 -7.93 -13.98 5.04
CA ASP A 74 -7.51 -12.59 4.98
C ASP A 74 -7.89 -11.94 3.64
N SER A 75 -7.74 -12.70 2.54
CA SER A 75 -8.16 -12.27 1.22
C SER A 75 -9.68 -12.04 1.15
N LYS A 76 -10.48 -12.95 1.71
CA LYS A 76 -11.94 -12.79 1.82
C LYS A 76 -12.33 -11.54 2.59
N LYS A 77 -11.64 -11.24 3.70
CA LYS A 77 -11.89 -10.01 4.49
C LYS A 77 -11.67 -8.75 3.67
N VAL A 78 -10.63 -8.71 2.84
CA VAL A 78 -10.37 -7.56 1.95
C VAL A 78 -11.44 -7.44 0.88
N TRP A 79 -11.82 -8.55 0.23
CA TRP A 79 -12.86 -8.56 -0.79
C TRP A 79 -14.23 -8.18 -0.23
N ASN A 80 -14.56 -8.60 1.00
CA ASN A 80 -15.81 -8.19 1.65
C ASN A 80 -15.89 -6.67 1.82
N VAL A 81 -14.79 -6.02 2.21
CA VAL A 81 -14.75 -4.54 2.29
C VAL A 81 -14.97 -3.90 0.91
N ILE A 82 -14.38 -4.48 -0.15
CA ILE A 82 -14.60 -3.99 -1.52
C ILE A 82 -16.07 -4.14 -1.93
N HIS A 83 -16.68 -5.29 -1.69
CA HIS A 83 -18.09 -5.54 -2.02
C HIS A 83 -19.02 -4.61 -1.22
N GLU A 84 -18.71 -4.34 0.05
CA GLU A 84 -19.47 -3.36 0.84
C GLU A 84 -19.34 -1.95 0.25
N MET A 85 -18.15 -1.54 -0.17
CA MET A 85 -17.97 -0.25 -0.85
C MET A 85 -18.73 -0.16 -2.18
N GLU A 86 -18.74 -1.26 -2.97
CA GLU A 86 -19.48 -1.33 -4.23
C GLU A 86 -20.99 -1.23 -4.01
N LYS A 87 -21.50 -1.93 -2.99
CA LYS A 87 -22.94 -2.01 -2.69
C LYS A 87 -23.49 -0.77 -2.01
N ASN A 88 -22.76 -0.26 -1.01
CA ASN A 88 -23.26 0.76 -0.07
C ASN A 88 -22.61 2.13 -0.26
N GLY A 89 -21.58 2.20 -1.10
CA GLY A 89 -20.73 3.39 -1.27
C GLY A 89 -19.62 3.49 -0.22
N ILE A 90 -18.58 4.24 -0.57
CA ILE A 90 -17.36 4.35 0.25
C ILE A 90 -17.68 5.02 1.58
N GLU A 91 -18.50 6.06 1.59
CA GLU A 91 -18.82 6.84 2.78
C GLU A 91 -19.44 5.99 3.91
N LYS A 92 -20.30 5.03 3.56
CA LYS A 92 -20.91 4.11 4.53
C LYS A 92 -19.94 3.08 5.10
N THR A 93 -18.81 2.86 4.44
CA THR A 93 -17.78 1.92 4.89
C THR A 93 -16.62 2.59 5.66
N LEU A 94 -16.67 3.92 5.83
CA LEU A 94 -15.60 4.68 6.51
C LEU A 94 -15.34 4.19 7.95
N GLN A 95 -16.37 3.81 8.69
CA GLN A 95 -16.20 3.30 10.05
C GLN A 95 -15.36 2.01 10.06
N THR A 96 -15.62 1.09 9.13
CA THR A 96 -14.85 -0.15 8.99
C THR A 96 -13.39 0.16 8.62
N LEU A 97 -13.16 1.12 7.72
CA LEU A 97 -11.82 1.54 7.34
C LEU A 97 -11.10 2.22 8.50
N THR A 98 -11.79 3.07 9.26
CA THR A 98 -11.23 3.76 10.42
C THR A 98 -10.69 2.76 11.44
N ASN A 99 -11.49 1.77 11.82
CA ASN A 99 -11.11 0.75 12.80
C ASN A 99 -9.97 -0.17 12.32
N ARG A 100 -9.75 -0.26 11.01
CA ARG A 100 -8.62 -1.01 10.44
C ARG A 100 -7.32 -0.21 10.39
N TRP A 101 -7.41 1.12 10.26
CA TRP A 101 -6.25 1.98 10.05
C TRP A 101 -5.71 2.61 11.32
N PHE A 102 -6.55 2.77 12.33
CA PHE A 102 -6.20 3.47 13.55
C PHE A 102 -6.57 2.65 14.79
N THR A 103 -5.75 2.74 15.82
CA THR A 103 -6.10 2.20 17.14
C THR A 103 -7.13 3.11 17.84
N ASP A 104 -7.92 2.55 18.74
CA ASP A 104 -8.90 3.32 19.52
C ASP A 104 -8.25 4.49 20.28
N GLU A 105 -7.03 4.24 20.83
CA GLU A 105 -6.25 5.27 21.49
C GLU A 105 -5.85 6.40 20.53
N PHE A 106 -5.41 6.07 19.31
CA PHE A 106 -5.07 7.08 18.32
C PHE A 106 -6.29 7.90 17.89
N ILE A 107 -7.44 7.24 17.67
CA ILE A 107 -8.70 7.90 17.32
C ILE A 107 -9.10 8.90 18.40
N LYS A 108 -9.01 8.48 19.68
CA LYS A 108 -9.36 9.31 20.84
C LYS A 108 -8.43 10.53 20.98
N ASN A 109 -7.12 10.31 20.79
CA ASN A 109 -6.11 11.35 21.04
C ASN A 109 -5.88 12.27 19.82
N ASN A 110 -6.27 11.84 18.61
CA ASN A 110 -6.01 12.57 17.36
C ASN A 110 -7.24 12.64 16.44
N PRO A 111 -8.43 13.07 16.94
CA PRO A 111 -9.66 13.03 16.16
C PRO A 111 -9.58 13.87 14.86
N GLU A 112 -8.89 15.00 14.89
CA GLU A 112 -8.73 15.88 13.72
C GLU A 112 -7.89 15.20 12.61
N LEU A 113 -6.83 14.46 12.98
CA LEU A 113 -6.02 13.73 12.01
C LEU A 113 -6.82 12.62 11.35
N VAL A 114 -7.62 11.90 12.14
CA VAL A 114 -8.54 10.87 11.65
C VAL A 114 -9.55 11.47 10.69
N GLN A 115 -10.25 12.53 11.08
CA GLN A 115 -11.23 13.22 10.23
C GLN A 115 -10.61 13.74 8.94
N ARG A 116 -9.41 14.35 9.02
CA ARG A 116 -8.69 14.79 7.82
C ARG A 116 -8.41 13.63 6.86
N ARG A 117 -8.03 12.46 7.38
CA ARG A 117 -7.79 11.28 6.55
C ARG A 117 -9.09 10.77 5.92
N LEU A 118 -10.18 10.70 6.67
CA LEU A 118 -11.48 10.27 6.15
C LEU A 118 -12.00 11.22 5.09
N LYS A 119 -11.84 12.52 5.29
CA LYS A 119 -12.17 13.52 4.27
C LYS A 119 -11.39 13.30 2.97
N GLN A 120 -10.09 12.99 3.04
CA GLN A 120 -9.31 12.67 1.83
C GLN A 120 -9.85 11.45 1.08
N VAL A 121 -10.43 10.49 1.79
CA VAL A 121 -11.09 9.32 1.16
C VAL A 121 -12.33 9.76 0.41
N VAL A 122 -13.20 10.54 1.05
CA VAL A 122 -14.45 11.03 0.45
C VAL A 122 -14.20 11.98 -0.72
N ASP A 123 -13.16 12.82 -0.63
CA ASP A 123 -12.77 13.75 -1.69
C ASP A 123 -12.12 13.05 -2.90
N THR A 124 -11.75 11.77 -2.77
CA THR A 124 -11.19 11.00 -3.89
C THR A 124 -12.34 10.43 -4.74
N ASP A 125 -12.19 10.49 -6.07
CA ASP A 125 -13.16 9.86 -6.98
C ASP A 125 -13.44 8.41 -6.54
N PRO A 126 -14.71 8.02 -6.32
CA PRO A 126 -15.07 6.71 -5.77
C PRO A 126 -14.58 5.52 -6.61
N GLU A 127 -14.62 5.65 -7.94
CA GLU A 127 -14.15 4.59 -8.83
C GLU A 127 -12.63 4.43 -8.76
N VAL A 128 -11.90 5.54 -8.64
CA VAL A 128 -10.44 5.53 -8.45
C VAL A 128 -10.09 4.90 -7.10
N PHE A 129 -10.77 5.29 -6.03
CA PHE A 129 -10.54 4.73 -4.69
C PHE A 129 -10.81 3.22 -4.66
N LEU A 130 -11.93 2.80 -5.26
CA LEU A 130 -12.30 1.39 -5.36
C LEU A 130 -11.30 0.59 -6.21
N ASN A 131 -10.82 1.16 -7.34
CA ASN A 131 -9.81 0.51 -8.16
C ASN A 131 -8.49 0.28 -7.41
N VAL A 132 -8.07 1.25 -6.60
CA VAL A 132 -6.89 1.12 -5.72
C VAL A 132 -7.03 -0.06 -4.76
N PHE A 133 -8.20 -0.21 -4.13
CA PHE A 133 -8.47 -1.36 -3.26
C PHE A 133 -8.50 -2.69 -4.04
N LYS A 134 -9.03 -2.69 -5.25
CA LYS A 134 -9.00 -3.89 -6.13
C LYS A 134 -7.57 -4.30 -6.52
N ILE A 135 -6.72 -3.33 -6.85
CA ILE A 135 -5.29 -3.60 -7.11
C ILE A 135 -4.65 -4.20 -5.87
N TYR A 136 -4.85 -3.58 -4.70
CA TYR A 136 -4.33 -4.11 -3.43
C TYR A 136 -4.83 -5.53 -3.14
N ALA A 137 -6.11 -5.82 -3.36
CA ALA A 137 -6.70 -7.14 -3.11
C ALA A 137 -6.17 -8.22 -4.05
N LYS A 138 -5.97 -7.87 -5.33
CA LYS A 138 -5.48 -8.79 -6.36
C LYS A 138 -3.98 -9.04 -6.31
N THR A 139 -3.21 -8.11 -5.73
CA THR A 139 -1.76 -8.21 -5.72
C THR A 139 -1.29 -9.14 -4.60
N GLU A 140 -0.66 -10.26 -4.98
CA GLU A 140 0.09 -11.11 -4.07
C GLU A 140 1.58 -11.04 -4.41
N MET A 141 2.37 -10.56 -3.46
CA MET A 141 3.78 -10.29 -3.67
C MET A 141 4.69 -11.48 -3.34
N LEU A 142 4.24 -12.39 -2.47
CA LEU A 142 5.07 -13.44 -1.90
C LEU A 142 5.86 -14.24 -2.96
N PRO A 143 5.27 -14.67 -4.09
CA PRO A 143 5.97 -15.48 -5.07
C PRO A 143 7.20 -14.82 -5.71
N TRP A 144 7.25 -13.49 -5.72
CA TRP A 144 8.29 -12.75 -6.40
C TRP A 144 9.21 -11.92 -5.47
N LEU A 145 8.93 -11.82 -4.16
CA LEU A 145 9.75 -11.08 -3.20
C LEU A 145 11.20 -11.59 -3.15
N LYS A 146 11.42 -12.90 -3.25
CA LYS A 146 12.76 -13.53 -3.30
C LYS A 146 13.65 -13.05 -4.45
N ASN A 147 13.07 -12.49 -5.48
CA ASN A 147 13.77 -11.98 -6.65
C ASN A 147 14.26 -10.53 -6.47
N ILE A 148 13.93 -9.88 -5.37
CA ILE A 148 14.43 -8.53 -5.07
C ILE A 148 15.89 -8.62 -4.68
N SER A 149 16.74 -7.96 -5.47
CA SER A 149 18.20 -7.93 -5.29
C SER A 149 18.70 -6.66 -4.58
N LYS A 150 17.80 -5.86 -4.02
CA LYS A 150 18.10 -4.57 -3.39
C LYS A 150 17.86 -4.63 -1.89
N PRO A 151 18.62 -3.86 -1.08
CA PRO A 151 18.36 -3.74 0.35
C PRO A 151 16.92 -3.29 0.60
N CYS A 152 16.21 -3.96 1.51
CA CYS A 152 14.84 -3.69 1.84
C CYS A 152 14.66 -3.34 3.32
N LEU A 153 13.86 -2.29 3.58
CA LEU A 153 13.32 -2.01 4.90
C LEU A 153 11.84 -2.38 4.91
N LEU A 154 11.45 -3.27 5.82
CA LEU A 154 10.06 -3.54 6.13
C LEU A 154 9.71 -2.85 7.45
N LEU A 155 8.62 -2.10 7.48
CA LEU A 155 8.20 -1.37 8.67
C LEU A 155 6.69 -1.45 8.83
N THR A 156 6.24 -1.85 10.03
CA THR A 156 4.81 -1.85 10.38
C THR A 156 4.63 -1.54 11.85
N GLY A 157 3.41 -1.14 12.24
CA GLY A 157 3.04 -0.96 13.63
C GLY A 157 2.71 -2.29 14.31
N GLU A 158 3.00 -2.40 15.60
CA GLU A 158 2.68 -3.57 16.43
C GLU A 158 1.19 -3.92 16.37
N HIS A 159 0.33 -2.91 16.29
CA HIS A 159 -1.12 -3.04 16.26
C HIS A 159 -1.75 -2.86 14.87
N ASP A 160 -0.95 -2.92 13.80
CA ASP A 160 -1.49 -2.83 12.44
C ASP A 160 -2.35 -4.07 12.13
N GLY A 161 -3.67 -3.89 12.15
CA GLY A 161 -4.62 -4.98 11.92
C GLY A 161 -4.77 -5.39 10.44
N GLY A 162 -4.30 -4.55 9.51
CA GLY A 162 -4.40 -4.80 8.07
C GLY A 162 -3.12 -5.37 7.48
N CYS A 163 -1.98 -4.86 7.95
CA CYS A 163 -0.64 -5.21 7.48
C CYS A 163 0.22 -5.67 8.65
N SER A 164 -0.24 -6.70 9.35
CA SER A 164 0.24 -7.12 10.67
C SER A 164 1.75 -7.47 10.69
N PRO A 165 2.37 -7.44 11.88
CA PRO A 165 3.74 -7.92 12.08
C PRO A 165 3.98 -9.32 11.54
N LYS A 166 2.98 -10.21 11.63
CA LYS A 166 3.05 -11.57 11.08
C LYS A 166 3.33 -11.56 9.57
N HIS A 167 2.56 -10.79 8.80
CA HIS A 167 2.75 -10.69 7.35
C HIS A 167 4.08 -10.02 6.98
N ASN A 168 4.49 -9.01 7.75
CA ASN A 168 5.77 -8.35 7.54
C ASN A 168 6.96 -9.27 7.84
N LYS A 169 6.83 -10.18 8.82
CA LYS A 169 7.83 -11.22 9.07
C LYS A 169 7.93 -12.21 7.91
N ILE A 170 6.79 -12.70 7.40
CA ILE A 170 6.76 -13.57 6.21
C ILE A 170 7.48 -12.91 5.03
N MET A 171 7.22 -11.63 4.77
CA MET A 171 7.90 -10.90 3.70
C MET A 171 9.40 -10.75 3.95
N ALA A 172 9.80 -10.48 5.20
CA ALA A 172 11.22 -10.34 5.56
C ALA A 172 11.97 -11.66 5.40
N ASP A 173 11.35 -12.79 5.72
CA ASP A 173 11.95 -14.12 5.56
C ASP A 173 12.19 -14.48 4.07
N GLU A 174 11.39 -13.92 3.14
CA GLU A 174 11.52 -14.15 1.70
C GLU A 174 12.56 -13.23 1.02
N ILE A 175 12.86 -12.07 1.59
CA ILE A 175 13.77 -11.09 0.99
C ILE A 175 15.18 -11.27 1.56
N LYS A 176 16.14 -11.64 0.72
CA LYS A 176 17.51 -11.98 1.13
C LYS A 176 18.23 -10.88 1.91
N ASP A 177 18.07 -9.62 1.50
CA ASP A 177 18.70 -8.45 2.15
C ASP A 177 17.58 -7.56 2.70
N SER A 178 17.06 -7.94 3.85
CA SER A 178 15.95 -7.24 4.49
C SER A 178 16.21 -6.90 5.95
N LYS A 179 15.63 -5.78 6.39
CA LYS A 179 15.53 -5.37 7.79
C LYS A 179 14.08 -5.14 8.15
N LEU A 180 13.58 -5.89 9.13
CA LEU A 180 12.24 -5.70 9.68
C LEU A 180 12.30 -4.79 10.91
N VAL A 181 11.43 -3.78 10.94
CA VAL A 181 11.19 -2.91 12.10
C VAL A 181 9.71 -2.95 12.42
N ILE A 182 9.38 -3.31 13.66
CA ILE A 182 8.03 -3.23 14.20
C ILE A 182 8.02 -2.06 15.17
N LEU A 183 7.21 -1.05 14.86
CA LEU A 183 7.06 0.13 15.71
C LEU A 183 6.17 -0.22 16.90
N PRO A 184 6.64 -0.06 18.12
CA PRO A 184 5.79 -0.18 19.31
C PRO A 184 4.80 0.99 19.34
N LYS A 185 3.83 0.90 20.26
CA LYS A 185 2.88 1.99 20.55
C LYS A 185 3.57 3.32 20.79
#